data_23faada9588370636bbf94235c15b88f
#
_entry.id   23faada9588370636bbf94235c15b88f
#
_cell.length_a   1.000
_cell.length_b   1.000
_cell.length_c   1.000
_cell.angle_alpha   90.00
_cell.angle_beta   90.00
_cell.angle_gamma   90.00
#
_symmetry.space_group_name_H-M   'P 1'
#
loop_
_entity.id
_entity.type
_entity.pdbx_description
1 polymer ?
#
loop_
_entity_poly.entity_id
_entity_poly.type
_entity_poly.pdbx_seq_one_letter_code
_entity_poly.pdbx_strand_id
1 'polypeptide(L)' 'MKRIVVTFDCKYKHAVRAYLVSNRVQYSMSTDIYTGDVHVYVPHVKGVALLAELRRLSVPYRLV' A
#
# COMPACT_ATOMS: atom_id res chain seq x y z
N MET A 1 11.51 4.72 14.08
CA MET A 1 10.50 3.72 13.71
C MET A 1 10.69 3.32 12.25
N LYS A 2 10.74 2.03 11.98
CA LYS A 2 10.91 1.55 10.62
C LYS A 2 9.60 1.61 9.85
N ARG A 3 9.68 2.00 8.59
CA ARG A 3 8.55 1.99 7.68
C ARG A 3 8.90 1.16 6.46
N ILE A 4 7.89 0.63 5.81
CA ILE A 4 8.06 0.06 4.49
C ILE A 4 7.29 0.89 3.48
N VAL A 5 7.80 0.91 2.26
CA VAL A 5 7.18 1.62 1.14
C VAL A 5 6.74 0.57 0.13
N VAL A 6 5.45 0.53 -0.15
CA VAL A 6 4.87 -0.41 -1.10
C VAL A 6 4.38 0.38 -2.30
N THR A 7 4.77 -0.06 -3.49
CA THR A 7 4.40 0.59 -4.75
C THR A 7 3.53 -0.34 -5.58
N PHE A 8 2.43 0.17 -6.08
CA PHE A 8 1.51 -0.58 -6.94
C PHE A 8 0.81 0.36 -7.91
N ASP A 9 0.12 -0.21 -8.90
CA ASP A 9 -0.59 0.57 -9.91
C ASP A 9 -1.80 1.29 -9.29
N CYS A 10 -2.07 2.50 -9.76
CA CYS A 10 -3.13 3.35 -9.23
C CYS A 10 -4.53 2.75 -9.37
N LYS A 11 -4.72 1.79 -10.26
CA LYS A 11 -6.03 1.14 -10.40
C LYS A 11 -6.46 0.37 -9.17
N TYR A 12 -5.50 0.02 -8.30
CA TYR A 12 -5.77 -0.69 -7.04
C TYR A 12 -5.87 0.24 -5.85
N LYS A 13 -5.75 1.54 -6.07
CA LYS A 13 -5.67 2.53 -4.99
C LYS A 13 -6.86 2.47 -4.03
N HIS A 14 -8.08 2.39 -4.58
CA HIS A 14 -9.27 2.38 -3.75
C HIS A 14 -9.37 1.14 -2.88
N ALA A 15 -9.03 -0.03 -3.44
CA ALA A 15 -9.07 -1.28 -2.69
C ALA A 15 -8.06 -1.27 -1.54
N VAL A 16 -6.84 -0.80 -1.80
CA VAL A 16 -5.80 -0.73 -0.78
C VAL A 16 -6.16 0.29 0.29
N ARG A 17 -6.65 1.45 -0.12
CA ARG A 17 -7.06 2.49 0.82
C ARG A 17 -8.20 2.00 1.72
N ALA A 18 -9.18 1.31 1.15
CA ALA A 18 -10.29 0.76 1.92
C ALA A 18 -9.80 -0.21 3.00
N TYR A 19 -8.85 -1.07 2.65
CA TYR A 19 -8.24 -1.98 3.62
C TYR A 19 -7.56 -1.21 4.75
N LEU A 20 -6.73 -0.22 4.40
CA LEU A 20 -5.98 0.55 5.40
C LEU A 20 -6.91 1.31 6.34
N VAL A 21 -7.93 1.93 5.80
CA VAL A 21 -8.91 2.69 6.60
C VAL A 21 -9.71 1.73 7.51
N SER A 22 -10.16 0.61 6.97
CA SER A 22 -10.96 -0.36 7.73
C SER A 22 -10.18 -0.95 8.89
N ASN A 23 -8.86 -1.10 8.74
CA ASN A 23 -8.01 -1.67 9.77
C ASN A 23 -7.35 -0.61 10.64
N ARG A 24 -7.74 0.66 10.46
CA ARG A 24 -7.23 1.80 11.24
C ARG A 24 -5.71 1.89 11.20
N VAL A 25 -5.13 1.61 10.05
CA VAL A 25 -3.69 1.68 9.86
C VAL A 25 -3.31 3.13 9.58
N GLN A 26 -2.29 3.64 10.28
CA GLN A 26 -1.73 4.94 9.95
C GLN A 26 -0.87 4.79 8.71
N TYR A 27 -1.12 5.58 7.70
CA TYR A 27 -0.40 5.49 6.44
C TYR A 27 -0.27 6.87 5.79
N SER A 28 0.71 6.97 4.90
CA SER A 28 0.80 8.07 3.94
C SER A 28 0.73 7.46 2.55
N MET A 29 0.08 8.14 1.65
CA MET A 29 -0.10 7.66 0.28
C MET A 29 0.17 8.80 -0.69
N SER A 30 0.98 8.54 -1.71
CA SER A 30 1.23 9.50 -2.77
C SER A 30 1.07 8.81 -4.12
N THR A 31 0.62 9.55 -5.12
CA THR A 31 0.42 9.04 -6.46
C THR A 31 1.34 9.79 -7.41
N ASP A 32 2.12 9.04 -8.19
CA ASP A 32 2.92 9.61 -9.27
C ASP A 32 2.05 9.68 -10.52
N ILE A 33 1.67 10.89 -10.90
CA ILE A 33 0.77 11.11 -12.03
C ILE A 33 1.43 10.77 -13.38
N TYR A 34 2.74 10.72 -13.42
CA TYR A 34 3.47 10.43 -14.67
C TYR A 34 3.57 8.94 -14.93
N THR A 35 3.78 8.15 -13.88
CA THR A 35 3.93 6.69 -14.02
C THR A 35 2.65 5.93 -13.69
N GLY A 36 1.71 6.56 -12.99
CA GLY A 36 0.51 5.89 -12.51
C GLY A 36 0.74 4.99 -11.30
N ASP A 37 1.90 5.12 -10.66
CA ASP A 37 2.23 4.34 -9.48
C ASP A 37 1.76 5.03 -8.21
N VAL A 38 1.31 4.24 -7.25
CA VAL A 38 0.95 4.70 -5.92
C VAL A 38 1.98 4.18 -4.92
N HIS A 39 2.48 5.07 -4.07
CA HIS A 39 3.44 4.72 -3.02
C HIS A 39 2.74 4.84 -1.67
N VAL A 40 2.74 3.78 -0.90
CA VAL A 40 2.13 3.74 0.43
C VAL A 40 3.23 3.53 1.46
N TYR A 41 3.24 4.40 2.46
CA TYR A 41 4.20 4.35 3.56
C TYR A 41 3.46 3.88 4.80
N VAL A 42 3.85 2.75 5.36
CA VAL A 42 3.22 2.19 6.55
C VAL A 42 4.27 1.73 7.54
N PRO A 43 3.95 1.69 8.85
CA PRO A 43 4.85 1.11 9.82
C PRO A 43 5.15 -0.35 9.47
N HIS A 44 6.37 -0.80 9.73
CA HIS A 44 6.82 -2.15 9.34
C HIS A 44 5.86 -3.25 9.82
N VAL A 45 5.40 -3.15 11.06
CA VAL A 45 4.49 -4.16 11.63
C VAL A 45 3.19 -4.27 10.84
N LYS A 46 2.63 -3.12 10.45
CA LYS A 46 1.39 -3.11 9.67
C LYS A 46 1.65 -3.45 8.21
N GLY A 47 2.86 -3.20 7.74
CA GLY A 47 3.25 -3.49 6.37
C GLY A 47 3.20 -4.98 6.04
N VAL A 48 3.60 -5.83 6.99
CA VAL A 48 3.55 -7.28 6.78
C VAL A 48 2.12 -7.75 6.50
N ALA A 49 1.16 -7.25 7.29
CA ALA A 49 -0.24 -7.57 7.08
C ALA A 49 -0.76 -7.01 5.75
N LEU A 50 -0.32 -5.80 5.38
CA LEU A 50 -0.69 -5.20 4.10
C LEU A 50 -0.21 -6.06 2.93
N LEU A 51 1.03 -6.54 2.97
CA LEU A 51 1.56 -7.38 1.89
C LEU A 51 0.75 -8.68 1.75
N ALA A 52 0.35 -9.28 2.87
CA ALA A 52 -0.49 -10.47 2.83
C ALA A 52 -1.84 -10.18 2.18
N GLU A 53 -2.42 -9.01 2.47
CA GLU A 53 -3.68 -8.61 1.85
C GLU A 53 -3.53 -8.36 0.35
N LEU A 54 -2.43 -7.74 -0.07
CA LEU A 54 -2.17 -7.51 -1.49
C LEU A 54 -2.06 -8.83 -2.25
N ARG A 55 -1.41 -9.83 -1.64
CA ARG A 55 -1.32 -11.17 -2.23
C ARG A 55 -2.70 -11.82 -2.35
N ARG A 56 -3.53 -11.68 -1.31
CA ARG A 56 -4.88 -12.21 -1.32
C ARG A 56 -5.72 -11.60 -2.42
N LEU A 57 -5.54 -10.30 -2.67
CA LEU A 57 -6.27 -9.57 -3.70
C LEU A 57 -5.62 -9.70 -5.09
N SER A 58 -4.51 -10.41 -5.19
CA SER A 58 -3.75 -10.55 -6.44
C SER A 58 -3.29 -9.21 -7.00
N VAL A 59 -2.91 -8.29 -6.13
CA VAL A 59 -2.39 -6.98 -6.51
C VAL A 59 -0.88 -7.09 -6.70
N PRO A 60 -0.34 -6.83 -7.89
CA PRO A 60 1.11 -6.77 -8.09
C PRO A 60 1.67 -5.57 -7.32
N TYR A 61 2.77 -5.79 -6.60
CA TYR A 61 3.39 -4.71 -5.84
C TYR A 61 4.91 -4.84 -5.88
N ARG A 62 5.57 -3.73 -5.53
CA ARG A 62 7.03 -3.69 -5.38
C ARG A 62 7.35 -3.06 -4.03
N LEU A 63 8.43 -3.52 -3.43
CA LEU A 63 8.97 -2.90 -2.21
C LEU A 63 10.13 -2.00 -2.59
N VAL A 64 10.17 -0.84 -1.95
CA VAL A 64 11.25 0.14 -2.17
C VAL A 64 12.19 0.14 -0.99
#